data_7ad7da11dc7d70912237efa4d813fbd3
#
_entry.id   7ad7da11dc7d70912237efa4d813fbd3
#
_cell.length_a   1.000
_cell.length_b   1.000
_cell.length_c   1.000
_cell.angle_alpha   90.00
_cell.angle_beta   90.00
_cell.angle_gamma   90.00
#
_symmetry.space_group_name_H-M   'P 1'
#
loop_
_entity.id
_entity.type
_entity.pdbx_description
1 polymer ?
#
loop_
_entity_poly.entity_id
_entity_poly.type
_entity_poly.pdbx_seq_one_letter_code
_entity_poly.pdbx_strand_id
1 'polypeptide(L)'
;MANIMTIGNVRGYIAKDGNAWLNAEDVARGWGFTQIAKSGNEVVRWERVNSYLNEFGFIPTSGDGIKPGDFLPENMVYRLGFKAN
;
A
#
# COMPACT_ATOMS: atom_id res chain seq x y z
N MET A 1 -17.63 -10.85 7.32
CA MET A 1 -16.81 -10.42 6.20
C MET A 1 -16.77 -8.90 6.14
N ALA A 2 -15.58 -8.34 6.06
CA ALA A 2 -15.45 -6.89 5.99
C ALA A 2 -15.86 -6.39 4.61
N ASN A 3 -16.60 -5.29 4.58
CA ASN A 3 -16.97 -4.65 3.32
C ASN A 3 -15.86 -3.70 2.89
N ILE A 4 -15.48 -3.80 1.62
CA ILE A 4 -14.50 -2.87 1.05
C ILE A 4 -15.22 -1.57 0.72
N MET A 5 -14.65 -0.47 1.18
CA MET A 5 -15.17 0.85 0.91
C MET A 5 -14.09 1.72 0.31
N THR A 6 -14.46 2.84 -0.27
CA THR A 6 -13.50 3.77 -0.87
C THR A 6 -13.49 5.06 -0.06
N ILE A 7 -12.31 5.46 0.37
CA ILE A 7 -12.10 6.74 1.08
C ILE A 7 -11.19 7.57 0.18
N GLY A 8 -11.75 8.63 -0.42
CA GLY A 8 -11.06 9.34 -1.49
C GLY A 8 -10.90 8.40 -2.66
N ASN A 9 -9.67 8.16 -3.10
CA ASN A 9 -9.37 7.24 -4.19
C ASN A 9 -8.75 5.93 -3.70
N VAL A 10 -8.87 5.65 -2.39
CA VAL A 10 -8.21 4.50 -1.78
C VAL A 10 -9.26 3.50 -1.30
N ARG A 11 -9.16 2.26 -1.77
CA ARG A 11 -10.02 1.17 -1.31
C ARG A 11 -9.53 0.68 0.05
N GLY A 12 -10.46 0.32 0.91
CA GLY A 12 -10.08 -0.17 2.22
C GLY A 12 -11.22 -0.84 2.96
N TYR A 13 -10.93 -1.32 4.16
CA TYR A 13 -11.93 -1.89 5.04
C TYR A 13 -11.51 -1.65 6.50
N ILE A 14 -12.48 -1.78 7.39
CA ILE A 14 -12.23 -1.71 8.84
C ILE A 14 -12.24 -3.14 9.38
N ALA A 15 -11.14 -3.53 10.02
CA ALA A 15 -11.01 -4.86 10.60
C ALA A 15 -11.81 -4.95 11.90
N LYS A 16 -11.94 -6.16 12.45
CA LYS A 16 -12.71 -6.39 13.68
C LYS A 16 -12.17 -5.61 14.87
N ASP A 17 -10.89 -5.36 14.89
CA ASP A 17 -10.23 -4.61 15.96
C ASP A 17 -10.37 -3.09 15.81
N GLY A 18 -11.09 -2.63 14.79
CA GLY A 18 -11.29 -1.22 14.54
C GLY A 18 -10.22 -0.55 13.70
N ASN A 19 -9.18 -1.28 13.31
CA ASN A 19 -8.11 -0.71 12.49
C ASN A 19 -8.48 -0.70 11.01
N ALA A 20 -8.11 0.38 10.33
CA ALA A 20 -8.31 0.48 8.89
C ALA A 20 -7.19 -0.22 8.15
N TRP A 21 -7.55 -0.94 7.09
CA TRP A 21 -6.61 -1.58 6.18
C TRP A 21 -6.87 -1.04 4.77
N LEU A 22 -5.84 -0.52 4.13
CA LEU A 22 -5.98 0.20 2.87
C LEU A 22 -5.24 -0.52 1.76
N ASN A 23 -5.81 -0.50 0.55
CA ASN A 23 -5.24 -1.20 -0.59
C ASN A 23 -3.84 -0.68 -0.90
N ALA A 24 -2.87 -1.57 -0.98
CA ALA A 24 -1.46 -1.20 -1.14
C ALA A 24 -1.20 -0.46 -2.45
N GLU A 25 -1.82 -0.87 -3.54
CA GLU A 25 -1.64 -0.20 -4.82
C GLU A 25 -2.17 1.22 -4.78
N ASP A 26 -3.37 1.41 -4.24
CA ASP A 26 -3.97 2.74 -4.14
C ASP A 26 -3.14 3.65 -3.26
N VAL A 27 -2.63 3.13 -2.15
CA VAL A 27 -1.75 3.88 -1.24
C VAL A 27 -0.47 4.29 -1.96
N ALA A 28 0.17 3.35 -2.66
CA ALA A 28 1.42 3.63 -3.36
C ALA A 28 1.23 4.69 -4.44
N ARG A 29 0.13 4.61 -5.19
CA ARG A 29 -0.17 5.62 -6.22
C ARG A 29 -0.46 6.97 -5.59
N GLY A 30 -1.19 6.98 -4.48
CA GLY A 30 -1.52 8.23 -3.78
C GLY A 30 -0.29 8.93 -3.20
N TRP A 31 0.68 8.17 -2.72
CA TRP A 31 1.92 8.73 -2.19
C TRP A 31 2.98 9.01 -3.26
N GLY A 32 2.71 8.62 -4.52
CA GLY A 32 3.64 8.89 -5.62
C GLY A 32 4.76 7.86 -5.78
N PHE A 33 4.60 6.66 -5.23
CA PHE A 33 5.57 5.58 -5.44
C PHE A 33 5.34 4.91 -6.78
N THR A 34 5.49 5.68 -7.86
CA THR A 34 5.21 5.22 -9.21
C THR A 34 6.34 5.63 -10.17
N GLN A 35 6.35 4.98 -11.31
CA GLN A 35 7.27 5.31 -12.39
C GLN A 35 6.58 5.03 -13.71
N ILE A 36 7.09 5.61 -14.79
CA ILE A 36 6.57 5.38 -16.12
C ILE A 36 7.33 4.21 -16.74
N ALA A 37 6.58 3.16 -17.09
CA ALA A 37 7.16 1.99 -17.75
C ALA A 37 7.45 2.30 -19.23
N LYS A 38 8.19 1.40 -19.89
CA LYS A 38 8.50 1.56 -21.32
C LYS A 38 7.26 1.67 -22.18
N SER A 39 6.16 1.05 -21.75
CA SER A 39 4.88 1.13 -22.46
C SER A 39 4.22 2.51 -22.35
N GLY A 40 4.74 3.39 -21.51
CA GLY A 40 4.15 4.70 -21.24
C GLY A 40 3.13 4.70 -20.11
N ASN A 41 2.84 3.54 -19.54
CA ASN A 41 1.88 3.44 -18.43
C ASN A 41 2.56 3.68 -17.09
N GLU A 42 1.80 4.30 -16.16
CA GLU A 42 2.27 4.47 -14.80
C GLU A 42 2.16 3.15 -14.05
N VAL A 43 3.25 2.74 -13.41
CA VAL A 43 3.29 1.51 -12.62
C VAL A 43 3.83 1.79 -11.23
N VAL A 44 3.42 1.01 -10.25
CA VAL A 44 3.89 1.16 -8.87
C VAL A 44 5.32 0.64 -8.74
N ARG A 45 6.12 1.35 -7.98
CA ARG A 45 7.50 0.94 -7.69
C ARG A 45 7.50 -0.02 -6.50
N TRP A 46 7.10 -1.26 -6.76
CA TRP A 46 6.92 -2.26 -5.69
C TRP A 46 8.19 -2.55 -4.91
N GLU A 47 9.34 -2.51 -5.58
CA GLU A 47 10.61 -2.74 -4.89
C GLU A 47 10.83 -1.70 -3.79
N ARG A 48 10.53 -0.44 -4.11
CA ARG A 48 10.69 0.64 -3.14
C ARG A 48 9.69 0.51 -2.00
N VAL A 49 8.44 0.23 -2.33
CA VAL A 49 7.39 0.06 -1.32
C VAL A 49 7.76 -1.08 -0.37
N ASN A 50 8.16 -2.22 -0.91
CA ASN A 50 8.54 -3.37 -0.09
C ASN A 50 9.78 -3.10 0.75
N SER A 51 10.75 -2.36 0.20
CA SER A 51 11.96 -2.00 0.93
C SER A 51 11.63 -1.16 2.16
N TYR A 52 10.75 -0.16 2.02
CA TYR A 52 10.34 0.68 3.14
C TYR A 52 9.55 -0.10 4.17
N LEU A 53 8.61 -0.96 3.73
CA LEU A 53 7.85 -1.79 4.66
C LEU A 53 8.75 -2.71 5.46
N ASN A 54 9.74 -3.29 4.81
CA ASN A 54 10.71 -4.15 5.48
C ASN A 54 11.51 -3.34 6.51
N GLU A 55 11.90 -2.13 6.16
CA GLU A 55 12.59 -1.22 7.08
C GLU A 55 11.75 -0.93 8.32
N PHE A 56 10.43 -0.82 8.15
CA PHE A 56 9.51 -0.58 9.27
C PHE A 56 9.23 -1.82 10.10
N GLY A 57 9.74 -2.99 9.69
CA GLY A 57 9.48 -4.25 10.37
C GLY A 57 8.18 -4.93 9.97
N PHE A 58 7.53 -4.45 8.92
CA PHE A 58 6.31 -5.06 8.43
C PHE A 58 6.63 -6.23 7.50
N ILE A 59 6.22 -7.43 7.89
CA ILE A 59 6.47 -8.63 7.09
C ILE A 59 5.15 -9.06 6.45
N PRO A 60 5.06 -9.03 5.10
CA PRO A 60 3.85 -9.47 4.41
C PRO A 60 3.57 -10.95 4.65
N THR A 61 2.29 -11.32 4.65
CA THR A 61 1.86 -12.69 4.85
C THR A 61 2.40 -13.61 3.76
N SER A 62 2.44 -13.13 2.51
CA SER A 62 3.05 -13.88 1.43
C SER A 62 4.56 -13.62 1.42
N GLY A 63 5.37 -14.61 1.21
CA GLY A 63 6.82 -14.46 1.22
C GLY A 63 7.36 -13.62 0.06
N ASP A 64 6.52 -13.26 -0.89
CA ASP A 64 6.93 -12.52 -2.10
C ASP A 64 6.82 -11.01 -1.97
N GLY A 65 6.42 -10.53 -0.80
CA GLY A 65 6.23 -9.11 -0.57
C GLY A 65 4.80 -8.65 -0.87
N ILE A 66 4.58 -7.35 -0.79
CA ILE A 66 3.26 -6.76 -1.01
C ILE A 66 2.94 -6.72 -2.51
N LYS A 67 1.72 -7.07 -2.86
CA LYS A 67 1.21 -7.12 -4.24
C LYS A 67 0.00 -6.19 -4.38
N PRO A 68 -0.45 -5.90 -5.61
CA PRO A 68 -1.56 -4.96 -5.83
C PRO A 68 -2.85 -5.30 -5.09
N GLY A 69 -3.14 -6.58 -4.87
CA GLY A 69 -4.35 -6.99 -4.17
C GLY A 69 -4.25 -7.00 -2.65
N ASP A 70 -3.08 -6.68 -2.11
CA ASP A 70 -2.86 -6.71 -0.66
C ASP A 70 -3.30 -5.39 -0.02
N PHE A 71 -3.51 -5.43 1.30
CA PHE A 71 -3.91 -4.27 2.08
C PHE A 71 -2.88 -4.01 3.18
N LEU A 72 -2.71 -2.74 3.52
CA LEU A 72 -1.77 -2.30 4.54
C LEU A 72 -2.51 -1.70 5.73
N PRO A 73 -2.04 -1.96 6.96
CA PRO A 73 -2.63 -1.30 8.11
C PRO A 73 -2.33 0.20 8.09
N GLU A 74 -3.22 0.97 8.66
CA GLU A 74 -3.16 2.44 8.63
C GLU A 74 -1.81 2.99 9.07
N ASN A 75 -1.20 2.41 10.11
CA ASN A 75 0.08 2.90 10.59
C ASN A 75 1.20 2.77 9.55
N MET A 76 1.16 1.73 8.72
CA MET A 76 2.13 1.59 7.63
C MET A 76 1.88 2.59 6.52
N VAL A 77 0.60 2.91 6.27
CA VAL A 77 0.24 3.92 5.27
C VAL A 77 0.87 5.26 5.61
N TYR A 78 0.77 5.68 6.86
CA TYR A 78 1.35 6.95 7.30
C TYR A 78 2.88 6.93 7.24
N ARG A 79 3.50 5.82 7.61
CA ARG A 79 4.95 5.69 7.54
C ARG A 79 5.48 5.79 6.11
N LEU A 80 4.76 5.18 5.16
CA LEU A 80 5.10 5.31 3.74
C LEU A 80 4.98 6.77 3.29
N GLY A 81 3.97 7.48 3.80
CA GLY A 81 3.80 8.88 3.47
C GLY A 81 5.00 9.75 3.85
N PHE A 82 5.64 9.45 4.97
CA PHE A 82 6.84 10.16 5.38
C PHE A 82 8.02 9.92 4.44
N LYS A 83 8.05 8.78 3.77
CA LYS A 83 9.12 8.46 2.81
C LYS A 83 8.84 8.99 1.41
N ALA A 84 7.64 9.51 1.17
CA ALA A 84 7.19 9.89 -0.16
C ALA A 84 7.80 11.17 -0.71
N ASN A 85 8.51 11.92 0.07
CA ASN A 85 9.11 13.19 -0.38
C ASN A 85 10.42 12.98 -1.10
#